data_3be9dd7e9ef7c7617d812bbd166b88ff
#
_entry.id   3be9dd7e9ef7c7617d812bbd166b88ff
#
_cell.length_a   1.000
_cell.length_b   1.000
_cell.length_c   1.000
_cell.angle_alpha   90.00
_cell.angle_beta   90.00
_cell.angle_gamma   90.00
#
_symmetry.space_group_name_H-M   'P 1'
#
loop_
_entity.id
_entity.type
_entity.pdbx_description
1 polymer ?
#
loop_
_entity_poly.entity_id
_entity_poly.type
_entity_poly.pdbx_seq_one_letter_code
_entity_poly.pdbx_strand_id
1 'polypeptide(L)'
;MGSGPHGLGSGWCEDWSRGGCRVVAVREVRVNSVGALGEIGQDVAMRAGDIAVGLPTVTMDDPVVKAVRLMAVGRMPGLVVVDQRGRPSAVLPGSQVLKLCIPAAFQQDPMLARTVDESSADGFWRELGALTVGDCLPNPPARPATVTADATLLEIAALMARMRSPLVAVIGADGVLTGMITLDRLLTSLAVAGFGDQSPG
;
A
#
# COMPACT_ATOMS: atom_id res chain seq x y z
N MET A 1 -5.20 -46.91 15.52
CA MET A 1 -5.03 -47.04 14.06
C MET A 1 -5.92 -46.01 13.42
N GLY A 2 -5.38 -45.09 12.62
CA GLY A 2 -6.16 -44.16 11.83
C GLY A 2 -5.77 -42.67 12.08
N SER A 3 -4.61 -42.31 11.59
CA SER A 3 -4.17 -40.91 11.51
C SER A 3 -4.90 -40.21 10.37
N GLY A 4 -5.60 -39.11 10.63
CA GLY A 4 -6.16 -38.23 9.61
C GLY A 4 -5.43 -36.89 9.63
N PRO A 5 -5.16 -36.25 8.49
CA PRO A 5 -4.33 -35.05 8.41
C PRO A 5 -5.11 -33.80 8.83
N HIS A 6 -4.44 -32.95 9.59
CA HIS A 6 -4.94 -31.67 10.03
C HIS A 6 -5.07 -30.72 8.82
N GLY A 7 -6.30 -30.45 8.43
CA GLY A 7 -6.64 -29.36 7.53
C GLY A 7 -6.43 -28.02 8.24
N LEU A 8 -5.56 -27.18 7.73
CA LEU A 8 -5.45 -25.78 8.11
C LEU A 8 -6.71 -25.07 7.62
N GLY A 9 -7.60 -24.77 8.56
CA GLY A 9 -8.85 -24.09 8.33
C GLY A 9 -8.64 -22.66 7.86
N SER A 10 -9.21 -22.36 6.73
CA SER A 10 -9.54 -21.04 6.22
C SER A 10 -10.60 -20.37 7.12
N GLY A 11 -10.16 -19.82 8.26
CA GLY A 11 -11.04 -19.27 9.28
C GLY A 11 -10.70 -17.83 9.64
N TRP A 12 -10.69 -16.89 8.65
CA TRP A 12 -10.49 -15.46 8.93
C TRP A 12 -11.54 -14.55 8.27
N CYS A 13 -12.76 -15.03 8.09
CA CYS A 13 -13.86 -14.26 7.52
C CYS A 13 -15.19 -14.50 8.23
N GLU A 14 -15.22 -14.50 9.57
CA GLU A 14 -16.50 -14.46 10.28
C GLU A 14 -16.46 -13.33 11.32
N ASP A 15 -17.31 -12.36 11.08
CA ASP A 15 -17.77 -11.23 11.90
C ASP A 15 -17.33 -9.82 11.47
N TRP A 16 -17.70 -9.42 10.26
CA TRP A 16 -17.62 -8.03 9.78
C TRP A 16 -18.94 -7.50 9.21
N SER A 17 -20.06 -7.77 9.86
CA SER A 17 -21.41 -7.41 9.35
C SER A 17 -21.88 -5.99 9.64
N ARG A 18 -21.05 -5.04 10.09
CA ARG A 18 -21.47 -3.64 10.26
C ARG A 18 -20.36 -2.62 9.99
N GLY A 19 -19.80 -2.62 8.81
CA GLY A 19 -18.84 -1.58 8.41
C GLY A 19 -18.24 -1.97 7.08
N GLY A 20 -18.96 -1.69 5.99
CA GLY A 20 -18.59 -2.14 4.67
C GLY A 20 -17.18 -1.80 4.26
N CYS A 21 -16.28 -2.76 4.39
CA CYS A 21 -15.00 -2.73 3.69
C CYS A 21 -15.30 -2.98 2.21
N ARG A 22 -15.40 -1.90 1.42
CA ARG A 22 -15.45 -2.04 -0.03
C ARG A 22 -14.04 -2.41 -0.49
N VAL A 23 -13.73 -3.71 -0.44
CA VAL A 23 -12.62 -4.25 -1.22
C VAL A 23 -13.05 -4.05 -2.67
N VAL A 24 -12.43 -3.11 -3.37
CA VAL A 24 -12.51 -3.11 -4.83
C VAL A 24 -11.90 -4.43 -5.22
N ALA A 25 -12.73 -5.35 -5.71
CA ALA A 25 -12.28 -6.64 -6.22
C ALA A 25 -11.41 -6.35 -7.45
N VAL A 26 -10.13 -6.14 -7.21
CA VAL A 26 -9.15 -6.12 -8.27
C VAL A 26 -9.09 -7.54 -8.77
N ARG A 27 -9.55 -7.73 -10.01
CA ARG A 27 -9.51 -9.00 -10.74
C ARG A 27 -8.11 -9.58 -10.54
N GLU A 28 -8.02 -10.76 -9.95
CA GLU A 28 -6.75 -11.50 -9.83
C GLU A 28 -6.09 -11.54 -11.21
N VAL A 29 -5.02 -10.80 -11.36
CA VAL A 29 -4.14 -10.98 -12.52
C VAL A 29 -3.45 -12.31 -12.25
N ARG A 30 -3.91 -13.37 -12.95
CA ARG A 30 -3.24 -14.66 -12.98
C ARG A 30 -1.80 -14.42 -13.38
N VAL A 31 -0.90 -14.70 -12.47
CA VAL A 31 0.50 -14.94 -12.82
C VAL A 31 0.50 -16.24 -13.61
N ASN A 32 0.54 -16.14 -14.93
CA ASN A 32 0.69 -17.29 -15.78
C ASN A 32 2.03 -17.94 -15.46
N SER A 33 1.94 -19.19 -15.02
CA SER A 33 3.05 -20.11 -14.83
C SER A 33 3.95 -20.12 -16.05
N VAL A 34 5.25 -19.99 -15.83
CA VAL A 34 6.30 -20.25 -16.80
C VAL A 34 6.13 -21.65 -17.36
N GLY A 35 5.74 -21.75 -18.62
CA GLY A 35 5.64 -23.00 -19.34
C GLY A 35 5.50 -22.75 -20.84
N ALA A 36 6.61 -22.58 -21.51
CA ALA A 36 6.96 -23.09 -22.85
C ALA A 36 8.23 -22.36 -23.31
N LEU A 37 9.32 -23.11 -23.41
CA LEU A 37 10.51 -22.75 -24.17
C LEU A 37 10.11 -22.69 -25.66
N GLY A 38 10.10 -21.48 -26.21
CA GLY A 38 9.78 -21.26 -27.61
C GLY A 38 10.01 -19.81 -28.00
N GLU A 39 11.10 -19.59 -28.75
CA GLU A 39 11.44 -18.41 -29.55
C GLU A 39 11.93 -17.13 -28.78
N ILE A 40 13.25 -17.00 -28.87
CA ILE A 40 14.11 -15.86 -28.64
C ILE A 40 13.62 -14.66 -29.44
N GLY A 41 13.32 -13.54 -28.77
CA GLY A 41 13.33 -12.27 -29.46
C GLY A 41 12.11 -11.38 -29.23
N GLN A 42 11.88 -10.96 -27.98
CA GLN A 42 11.33 -9.64 -27.66
C GLN A 42 11.60 -9.40 -26.18
N ASP A 43 12.44 -8.41 -25.91
CA ASP A 43 12.64 -7.82 -24.59
C ASP A 43 11.28 -7.32 -24.12
N VAL A 44 10.52 -8.14 -23.41
CA VAL A 44 9.22 -7.76 -22.87
C VAL A 44 9.51 -6.82 -21.70
N ALA A 45 9.70 -5.56 -22.05
CA ALA A 45 9.92 -4.49 -21.07
C ALA A 45 8.78 -4.50 -20.05
N MET A 46 9.10 -4.87 -18.81
CA MET A 46 8.16 -4.92 -17.70
C MET A 46 7.47 -3.56 -17.49
N ARG A 47 6.16 -3.56 -17.35
CA ARG A 47 5.30 -2.38 -17.26
C ARG A 47 4.63 -2.29 -15.90
N ALA A 48 4.03 -1.13 -15.62
CA ALA A 48 3.25 -0.89 -14.40
C ALA A 48 2.19 -1.97 -14.15
N GLY A 49 1.47 -2.39 -15.20
CA GLY A 49 0.44 -3.42 -15.12
C GLY A 49 0.96 -4.78 -14.67
N ASP A 50 2.22 -5.12 -14.99
CA ASP A 50 2.81 -6.41 -14.67
C ASP A 50 3.19 -6.51 -13.18
N ILE A 51 3.50 -5.36 -12.56
CA ILE A 51 3.94 -5.29 -11.17
C ILE A 51 2.90 -4.70 -10.22
N ALA A 52 1.79 -4.17 -10.74
CA ALA A 52 0.71 -3.63 -9.92
C ALA A 52 0.01 -4.74 -9.12
N VAL A 53 -0.33 -4.45 -7.88
CA VAL A 53 -1.09 -5.35 -7.01
C VAL A 53 -2.34 -4.67 -6.47
N GLY A 54 -3.38 -5.47 -6.26
CA GLY A 54 -4.56 -5.04 -5.53
C GLY A 54 -4.25 -4.93 -4.05
N LEU A 55 -4.29 -3.72 -3.54
CA LEU A 55 -4.12 -3.45 -2.11
C LEU A 55 -5.40 -2.79 -1.57
N PRO A 56 -5.69 -2.93 -0.26
CA PRO A 56 -6.84 -2.27 0.33
C PRO A 56 -6.69 -0.74 0.26
N THR A 57 -7.82 -0.08 0.08
CA THR A 57 -7.95 1.37 0.04
C THR A 57 -8.81 1.87 1.19
N VAL A 58 -8.73 3.16 1.46
CA VAL A 58 -9.56 3.87 2.43
C VAL A 58 -10.20 5.09 1.79
N THR A 59 -11.25 5.60 2.40
CA THR A 59 -11.89 6.87 2.04
C THR A 59 -11.52 7.95 3.07
N MET A 60 -11.85 9.20 2.79
CA MET A 60 -11.63 10.30 3.74
C MET A 60 -12.37 10.11 5.06
N ASP A 61 -13.57 9.51 5.00
CA ASP A 61 -14.46 9.32 6.15
C ASP A 61 -14.13 8.06 6.97
N ASP A 62 -13.22 7.22 6.49
CA ASP A 62 -12.83 6.00 7.21
C ASP A 62 -12.10 6.35 8.51
N PRO A 63 -12.34 5.58 9.61
CA PRO A 63 -11.59 5.76 10.85
C PRO A 63 -10.08 5.50 10.64
N VAL A 64 -9.23 6.32 11.23
CA VAL A 64 -7.76 6.15 11.15
C VAL A 64 -7.31 4.79 11.66
N VAL A 65 -7.96 4.27 12.71
CA VAL A 65 -7.66 2.93 13.25
C VAL A 65 -7.81 1.84 12.19
N LYS A 66 -8.79 1.97 11.27
CA LYS A 66 -8.94 1.06 10.13
C LYS A 66 -7.71 1.15 9.21
N ALA A 67 -7.27 2.37 8.89
CA ALA A 67 -6.10 2.59 8.06
C ALA A 67 -4.83 2.00 8.70
N VAL A 68 -4.61 2.23 9.99
CA VAL A 68 -3.47 1.67 10.74
C VAL A 68 -3.47 0.14 10.70
N ARG A 69 -4.62 -0.50 10.94
CA ARG A 69 -4.74 -1.96 10.86
C ARG A 69 -4.42 -2.51 9.48
N LEU A 70 -4.94 -1.87 8.43
CA LEU A 70 -4.65 -2.27 7.04
C LEU A 70 -3.16 -2.14 6.71
N MET A 71 -2.51 -1.04 7.13
CA MET A 71 -1.06 -0.87 6.95
C MET A 71 -0.27 -1.94 7.70
N ALA A 72 -0.62 -2.23 8.96
CA ALA A 72 0.09 -3.20 9.79
C ALA A 72 -0.02 -4.62 9.22
N VAL A 73 -1.25 -5.08 8.91
CA VAL A 73 -1.49 -6.42 8.36
C VAL A 73 -0.86 -6.57 6.98
N GLY A 74 -1.01 -5.57 6.12
CA GLY A 74 -0.48 -5.58 4.75
C GLY A 74 1.01 -5.24 4.66
N ARG A 75 1.68 -4.89 5.76
CA ARG A 75 3.06 -4.37 5.79
C ARG A 75 3.27 -3.23 4.78
N MET A 76 2.28 -2.35 4.71
CA MET A 76 2.27 -1.26 3.73
C MET A 76 2.83 0.02 4.33
N PRO A 77 3.65 0.78 3.58
CA PRO A 77 4.21 2.05 4.05
C PRO A 77 3.17 3.18 4.08
N GLY A 78 1.99 2.93 3.55
CA GLY A 78 0.87 3.86 3.47
C GLY A 78 -0.31 3.26 2.70
N LEU A 79 -1.37 4.04 2.54
CA LEU A 79 -2.58 3.66 1.82
C LEU A 79 -2.96 4.72 0.78
N VAL A 80 -3.58 4.27 -0.30
CA VAL A 80 -4.25 5.17 -1.23
C VAL A 80 -5.64 5.48 -0.70
N VAL A 81 -5.95 6.76 -0.61
CA VAL A 81 -7.28 7.26 -0.30
C VAL A 81 -8.03 7.44 -1.60
N VAL A 82 -9.22 6.88 -1.69
CA VAL A 82 -10.06 6.96 -2.88
C VAL A 82 -11.34 7.75 -2.60
N ASP A 83 -11.88 8.34 -3.66
CA ASP A 83 -13.19 8.98 -3.63
C ASP A 83 -14.32 7.94 -3.76
N GLN A 84 -15.56 8.40 -3.73
CA GLN A 84 -16.75 7.56 -3.88
C GLN A 84 -16.85 6.85 -5.24
N ARG A 85 -16.09 7.32 -6.25
CA ARG A 85 -15.99 6.73 -7.58
C ARG A 85 -14.82 5.76 -7.73
N GLY A 86 -14.06 5.53 -6.65
CA GLY A 86 -12.86 4.69 -6.68
C GLY A 86 -11.63 5.34 -7.31
N ARG A 87 -11.61 6.67 -7.48
CA ARG A 87 -10.48 7.40 -8.03
C ARG A 87 -9.50 7.78 -6.91
N PRO A 88 -8.19 7.67 -7.11
CA PRO A 88 -7.20 8.11 -6.14
C PRO A 88 -7.32 9.61 -5.87
N SER A 89 -7.54 9.99 -4.61
CA SER A 89 -7.68 11.38 -4.16
C SER A 89 -6.47 11.85 -3.36
N ALA A 90 -5.86 10.96 -2.56
CA ALA A 90 -4.68 11.26 -1.77
C ALA A 90 -3.88 9.98 -1.45
N VAL A 91 -2.71 10.15 -0.86
CA VAL A 91 -1.94 9.07 -0.20
C VAL A 91 -1.82 9.42 1.27
N LEU A 92 -2.13 8.45 2.14
CA LEU A 92 -1.90 8.51 3.58
C LEU A 92 -0.63 7.71 3.92
N PRO A 93 0.55 8.33 4.08
CA PRO A 93 1.73 7.63 4.56
C PRO A 93 1.60 7.27 6.04
N GLY A 94 2.15 6.12 6.45
CA GLY A 94 2.16 5.71 7.85
C GLY A 94 2.87 6.71 8.77
N SER A 95 3.90 7.39 8.27
CA SER A 95 4.60 8.47 8.98
C SER A 95 3.69 9.67 9.29
N GLN A 96 2.71 9.97 8.45
CA GLN A 96 1.75 11.04 8.70
C GLN A 96 0.79 10.68 9.84
N VAL A 97 0.38 9.42 9.92
CA VAL A 97 -0.42 8.92 11.04
C VAL A 97 0.36 9.04 12.33
N LEU A 98 1.62 8.58 12.37
CA LEU A 98 2.48 8.71 13.55
C LEU A 98 2.67 10.17 13.97
N LYS A 99 2.82 11.08 13.01
CA LYS A 99 2.97 12.51 13.28
C LYS A 99 1.78 13.10 14.02
N LEU A 100 0.59 12.59 13.82
CA LEU A 100 -0.62 13.05 14.51
C LEU A 100 -0.84 12.37 15.86
N CYS A 101 -0.41 11.10 15.97
CA CYS A 101 -0.53 10.34 17.21
C CYS A 101 0.43 10.82 18.30
N ILE A 102 1.56 11.45 17.92
CA ILE A 102 2.63 11.79 18.85
C ILE A 102 2.61 13.30 19.07
N PRO A 103 2.51 13.78 20.33
CA PRO A 103 2.56 15.20 20.65
C PRO A 103 3.78 15.90 20.07
N ALA A 104 3.60 17.14 19.60
CA ALA A 104 4.66 17.90 18.92
C ALA A 104 5.94 18.04 19.75
N ALA A 105 5.82 18.11 21.08
CA ALA A 105 6.97 18.16 21.99
C ALA A 105 7.88 16.93 21.84
N PHE A 106 7.30 15.73 21.74
CA PHE A 106 8.06 14.48 21.56
C PHE A 106 8.63 14.33 20.14
N GLN A 107 8.01 14.97 19.14
CA GLN A 107 8.56 15.01 17.78
C GLN A 107 9.79 15.94 17.71
N GLN A 108 9.82 17.02 18.50
CA GLN A 108 10.94 17.97 18.57
C GLN A 108 12.09 17.43 19.41
N ASP A 109 11.79 16.79 20.52
CA ASP A 109 12.76 16.13 21.39
C ASP A 109 12.31 14.71 21.74
N PRO A 110 12.80 13.69 20.99
CA PRO A 110 12.46 12.30 21.25
C PRO A 110 12.95 11.79 22.63
N MET A 111 13.88 12.48 23.29
CA MET A 111 14.33 12.09 24.62
C MET A 111 13.22 12.28 25.67
N LEU A 112 12.32 13.21 25.46
CA LEU A 112 11.16 13.41 26.33
C LEU A 112 10.24 12.19 26.36
N ALA A 113 10.14 11.46 25.25
CA ALA A 113 9.33 10.24 25.17
C ALA A 113 9.81 9.13 26.12
N ARG A 114 11.08 9.15 26.55
CA ARG A 114 11.61 8.18 27.52
C ARG A 114 11.08 8.36 28.93
N THR A 115 10.52 9.52 29.24
CA THR A 115 9.96 9.86 30.56
C THR A 115 8.48 9.50 30.70
N VAL A 116 7.85 9.10 29.59
CA VAL A 116 6.43 8.73 29.54
C VAL A 116 6.31 7.23 29.78
N ASP A 117 5.45 6.85 30.72
CA ASP A 117 5.14 5.45 30.95
C ASP A 117 4.16 4.91 29.89
N GLU A 118 4.11 3.57 29.74
CA GLU A 118 3.28 2.89 28.75
C GLU A 118 1.79 3.18 28.94
N SER A 119 1.34 3.38 30.18
CA SER A 119 -0.07 3.68 30.48
C SER A 119 -0.50 5.05 29.98
N SER A 120 0.40 6.01 29.94
CA SER A 120 0.17 7.33 29.35
C SER A 120 0.13 7.28 27.83
N ALA A 121 0.90 6.37 27.20
CA ALA A 121 0.89 6.16 25.77
C ALA A 121 -0.47 5.64 25.25
N ASP A 122 -1.20 4.87 26.04
CA ASP A 122 -2.55 4.39 25.70
C ASP A 122 -3.54 5.56 25.48
N GLY A 123 -3.31 6.70 26.10
CA GLY A 123 -4.09 7.92 25.86
C GLY A 123 -4.00 8.40 24.41
N PHE A 124 -2.80 8.41 23.84
CA PHE A 124 -2.56 8.85 22.48
C PHE A 124 -3.24 7.94 21.44
N TRP A 125 -3.24 6.63 21.68
CA TRP A 125 -3.92 5.68 20.80
C TRP A 125 -5.44 5.80 20.85
N ARG A 126 -6.00 6.21 22.00
CA ARG A 126 -7.43 6.47 22.15
C ARG A 126 -7.86 7.72 21.38
N GLU A 127 -7.08 8.79 21.43
CA GLU A 127 -7.35 10.01 20.67
C GLU A 127 -7.34 9.73 19.15
N LEU A 128 -6.41 8.89 18.70
CA LEU A 128 -6.37 8.45 17.30
C LEU A 128 -7.66 7.76 16.85
N GLY A 129 -8.32 7.05 17.78
CA GLY A 129 -9.57 6.33 17.49
C GLY A 129 -10.74 7.25 17.13
N ALA A 130 -10.68 8.53 17.49
CA ALA A 130 -11.70 9.53 17.19
C ALA A 130 -11.48 10.23 15.82
N LEU A 131 -10.32 10.04 15.19
CA LEU A 131 -9.95 10.72 13.95
C LEU A 131 -10.38 9.92 12.71
N THR A 132 -10.69 10.65 11.65
CA THR A 132 -10.87 10.12 10.29
C THR A 132 -9.57 10.22 9.49
N VAL A 133 -9.50 9.48 8.38
CA VAL A 133 -8.40 9.59 7.42
C VAL A 133 -8.24 11.02 6.91
N GLY A 134 -9.38 11.72 6.68
CA GLY A 134 -9.38 13.12 6.24
C GLY A 134 -8.70 14.06 7.23
N ASP A 135 -8.90 13.85 8.53
CA ASP A 135 -8.25 14.65 9.59
C ASP A 135 -6.72 14.47 9.60
N CYS A 136 -6.24 13.33 9.11
CA CYS A 136 -4.83 13.00 9.06
C CYS A 136 -4.10 13.55 7.83
N LEU A 137 -4.81 14.03 6.85
CA LEU A 137 -4.18 14.55 5.63
C LEU A 137 -3.87 16.05 5.75
N PRO A 138 -2.78 16.52 5.11
CA PRO A 138 -2.53 17.96 5.03
C PRO A 138 -3.64 18.65 4.23
N ASN A 139 -3.91 19.90 4.54
CA ASN A 139 -4.89 20.71 3.80
C ASN A 139 -4.17 21.79 2.98
N PRO A 140 -4.20 21.75 1.63
CA PRO A 140 -4.85 20.72 0.79
C PRO A 140 -4.09 19.38 0.82
N PRO A 141 -4.79 18.24 0.59
CA PRO A 141 -4.13 16.95 0.53
C PRO A 141 -3.17 16.87 -0.67
N ALA A 142 -2.03 16.23 -0.46
CA ALA A 142 -1.08 15.98 -1.54
C ALA A 142 -1.70 15.06 -2.60
N ARG A 143 -1.59 15.46 -3.87
CA ARG A 143 -2.08 14.61 -4.97
C ARG A 143 -1.33 13.29 -5.01
N PRO A 144 -2.02 12.17 -5.22
CA PRO A 144 -1.37 10.88 -5.35
C PRO A 144 -0.53 10.82 -6.63
N ALA A 145 0.59 10.10 -6.56
CA ALA A 145 1.33 9.71 -7.74
C ALA A 145 0.48 8.70 -8.52
N THR A 146 0.18 8.97 -9.79
CA THR A 146 -0.63 8.08 -10.63
C THR A 146 0.07 7.79 -11.94
N VAL A 147 -0.08 6.56 -12.44
CA VAL A 147 0.38 6.10 -13.76
C VAL A 147 -0.69 5.22 -14.40
N THR A 148 -0.59 4.99 -15.69
CA THR A 148 -1.37 3.99 -16.43
C THR A 148 -0.65 2.65 -16.44
N ALA A 149 -1.33 1.56 -16.83
CA ALA A 149 -0.78 0.21 -16.80
C ALA A 149 0.41 0.01 -17.77
N ASP A 150 0.55 0.85 -18.77
CA ASP A 150 1.62 0.84 -19.79
C ASP A 150 2.88 1.62 -19.39
N ALA A 151 2.86 2.33 -18.24
CA ALA A 151 4.02 3.08 -17.76
C ALA A 151 5.24 2.17 -17.53
N THR A 152 6.43 2.70 -17.83
CA THR A 152 7.69 1.97 -17.64
C THR A 152 8.14 1.98 -16.18
N LEU A 153 8.99 1.02 -15.79
CA LEU A 153 9.58 0.99 -14.44
C LEU A 153 10.39 2.28 -14.14
N LEU A 154 11.08 2.82 -15.15
CA LEU A 154 11.85 4.06 -15.01
C LEU A 154 10.93 5.27 -14.76
N GLU A 155 9.80 5.34 -15.45
CA GLU A 155 8.80 6.38 -15.24
C GLU A 155 8.23 6.32 -13.82
N ILE A 156 7.90 5.12 -13.33
CA ILE A 156 7.42 4.91 -11.96
C ILE A 156 8.50 5.34 -10.96
N ALA A 157 9.75 4.92 -11.17
CA ALA A 157 10.88 5.28 -10.31
C ALA A 157 11.08 6.82 -10.24
N ALA A 158 11.08 7.49 -11.40
CA ALA A 158 11.21 8.94 -11.48
C ALA A 158 10.06 9.66 -10.76
N LEU A 159 8.83 9.15 -10.90
CA LEU A 159 7.65 9.70 -10.25
C LEU A 159 7.72 9.54 -8.72
N MET A 160 8.07 8.35 -8.23
CA MET A 160 8.25 8.09 -6.79
C MET A 160 9.33 8.99 -6.18
N ALA A 161 10.48 9.12 -6.86
CA ALA A 161 11.58 9.96 -6.41
C ALA A 161 11.17 11.44 -6.36
N ARG A 162 10.54 11.96 -7.41
CA ARG A 162 10.10 13.35 -7.50
C ARG A 162 9.06 13.70 -6.43
N MET A 163 8.07 12.83 -6.23
CA MET A 163 6.97 13.06 -5.30
C MET A 163 7.27 12.59 -3.88
N ARG A 164 8.41 11.95 -3.66
CA ARG A 164 8.77 11.31 -2.38
C ARG A 164 7.65 10.43 -1.84
N SER A 165 6.96 9.76 -2.76
CA SER A 165 5.84 8.88 -2.42
C SER A 165 6.31 7.42 -2.34
N PRO A 166 5.99 6.69 -1.27
CA PRO A 166 6.30 5.26 -1.17
C PRO A 166 5.35 4.39 -2.01
N LEU A 167 4.33 5.00 -2.62
CA LEU A 167 3.28 4.35 -3.38
C LEU A 167 2.99 5.10 -4.67
N VAL A 168 2.68 4.35 -5.73
CA VAL A 168 2.11 4.87 -6.97
C VAL A 168 0.80 4.12 -7.26
N ALA A 169 -0.25 4.87 -7.57
CA ALA A 169 -1.52 4.32 -7.97
C ALA A 169 -1.54 4.05 -9.48
N VAL A 170 -1.95 2.86 -9.88
CA VAL A 170 -2.20 2.53 -11.29
C VAL A 170 -3.67 2.75 -11.57
N ILE A 171 -3.97 3.55 -12.59
CA ILE A 171 -5.33 3.95 -12.94
C ILE A 171 -5.71 3.44 -14.33
N GLY A 172 -6.99 3.13 -14.48
CA GLY A 172 -7.60 2.85 -15.78
C GLY A 172 -7.88 4.11 -16.59
N ALA A 173 -8.36 3.94 -17.81
CA ALA A 173 -8.73 5.04 -18.72
C ALA A 173 -9.85 5.94 -18.15
N ASP A 174 -10.68 5.41 -17.27
CA ASP A 174 -11.75 6.12 -16.54
C ASP A 174 -11.24 6.86 -15.29
N GLY A 175 -9.94 6.75 -14.98
CA GLY A 175 -9.30 7.31 -13.81
C GLY A 175 -9.56 6.54 -12.51
N VAL A 176 -10.20 5.37 -12.59
CA VAL A 176 -10.43 4.49 -11.43
C VAL A 176 -9.17 3.73 -11.10
N LEU A 177 -8.92 3.52 -9.81
CA LEU A 177 -7.79 2.74 -9.32
C LEU A 177 -7.90 1.28 -9.76
N THR A 178 -6.91 0.77 -10.46
CA THR A 178 -6.82 -0.62 -10.91
C THR A 178 -5.78 -1.43 -10.14
N GLY A 179 -4.80 -0.76 -9.54
CA GLY A 179 -3.76 -1.39 -8.74
C GLY A 179 -2.84 -0.37 -8.08
N MET A 180 -1.87 -0.86 -7.33
CA MET A 180 -0.86 -0.02 -6.67
C MET A 180 0.52 -0.66 -6.77
N ILE A 181 1.54 0.18 -6.81
CA ILE A 181 2.94 -0.24 -6.82
C ILE A 181 3.61 0.37 -5.60
N THR A 182 4.17 -0.47 -4.74
CA THR A 182 4.99 -0.02 -3.59
C THR A 182 6.44 0.15 -4.02
N LEU A 183 7.20 0.95 -3.28
CA LEU A 183 8.64 1.14 -3.50
C LEU A 183 9.39 -0.20 -3.45
N ASP A 184 9.10 -1.05 -2.47
CA ASP A 184 9.71 -2.38 -2.34
C ASP A 184 9.49 -3.24 -3.59
N ARG A 185 8.26 -3.25 -4.11
CA ARG A 185 7.92 -4.00 -5.31
C ARG A 185 8.62 -3.47 -6.55
N LEU A 186 8.72 -2.15 -6.69
CA LEU A 186 9.47 -1.52 -7.78
C LEU A 186 10.96 -1.87 -7.70
N LEU A 187 11.58 -1.78 -6.53
CA LEU A 187 12.99 -2.13 -6.34
C LEU A 187 13.25 -3.60 -6.66
N THR A 188 12.37 -4.51 -6.22
CA THR A 188 12.46 -5.93 -6.55
C THR A 188 12.39 -6.15 -8.06
N SER A 189 11.46 -5.48 -8.75
CA SER A 189 11.30 -5.61 -10.20
C SER A 189 12.50 -5.05 -10.96
N LEU A 190 13.06 -3.92 -10.52
CA LEU A 190 14.28 -3.34 -11.10
C LEU A 190 15.50 -4.24 -10.89
N ALA A 191 15.62 -4.86 -9.72
CA ALA A 191 16.70 -5.80 -9.43
C ALA A 191 16.64 -7.03 -10.36
N VAL A 192 15.44 -7.57 -10.58
CA VAL A 192 15.25 -8.70 -11.51
C VAL A 192 15.54 -8.30 -12.95
N ALA A 193 15.07 -7.12 -13.39
CA ALA A 193 15.29 -6.64 -14.75
C ALA A 193 16.75 -6.23 -15.02
N GLY A 194 17.45 -5.67 -14.02
CA GLY A 194 18.81 -5.14 -14.17
C GLY A 194 19.95 -6.15 -13.95
N PHE A 195 19.72 -7.23 -13.22
CA PHE A 195 20.73 -8.24 -12.90
C PHE A 195 20.62 -9.55 -13.69
N GLY A 196 19.59 -9.66 -14.54
CA GLY A 196 19.39 -10.87 -15.38
C GLY A 196 20.47 -11.09 -16.45
N ASP A 197 21.35 -10.12 -16.72
CA ASP A 197 22.33 -10.18 -17.83
C ASP A 197 23.81 -10.10 -17.37
N GLN A 198 24.08 -10.31 -16.08
CA GLN A 198 25.47 -10.41 -15.62
C GLN A 198 25.81 -11.83 -15.16
N SER A 199 25.91 -12.75 -16.13
CA SER A 199 26.74 -13.95 -15.95
C SER A 199 28.20 -13.50 -15.98
N PRO A 200 29.01 -13.75 -14.93
CA PRO A 200 30.46 -13.49 -14.98
C PRO A 200 31.08 -14.43 -16.01
N GLY A 201 31.66 -13.86 -17.08
CA GLY A 201 32.52 -14.55 -18.04
C GLY A 201 33.86 -14.92 -17.41
#